data_cb67618c5bf759c3825fe922d5c95d51
#
_entry.id   cb67618c5bf759c3825fe922d5c95d51
#
_cell.length_a   1.000
_cell.length_b   1.000
_cell.length_c   1.000
_cell.angle_alpha   90.00
_cell.angle_beta   90.00
_cell.angle_gamma   90.00
#
_symmetry.space_group_name_H-M   'P 1'
#
loop_
_entity.id
_entity.type
_entity.pdbx_description
1 polymer ?
#
loop_
_entity_poly.entity_id
_entity_poly.type
_entity_poly.pdbx_seq_one_letter_code
_entity_poly.pdbx_strand_id
1 'polypeptide(L)'
;MSDFKRHNFKKLKIWQMGLELAKSTLDLTDTFPPYEKYGLKSQMDRCSISIPSNIAEGSSRTNKSFSHFLDISLGSSFELQTQLLLANHRKYLSDEEREIFEFK
;
A
#
# COMPACT_ATOMS: atom_id res chain seq x y z
N MET A 1 -17.12 24.72 20.43
CA MET A 1 -16.67 23.41 20.03
C MET A 1 -16.54 23.31 18.50
N SER A 2 -15.56 22.61 18.06
CA SER A 2 -15.33 22.49 16.63
C SER A 2 -16.39 21.60 15.95
N ASP A 3 -16.83 22.02 14.77
CA ASP A 3 -17.70 21.19 13.93
C ASP A 3 -16.91 20.12 13.18
N PHE A 4 -15.60 20.11 13.34
CA PHE A 4 -14.74 19.17 12.67
C PHE A 4 -14.96 17.77 13.22
N LYS A 5 -15.32 16.84 12.34
CA LYS A 5 -15.45 15.43 12.68
C LYS A 5 -14.27 14.68 12.10
N ARG A 6 -13.59 13.97 12.95
CA ARG A 6 -12.53 13.06 12.49
C ARG A 6 -13.14 11.75 12.03
N HIS A 7 -12.63 11.25 10.96
CA HIS A 7 -13.03 9.94 10.48
C HIS A 7 -12.47 8.86 11.39
N ASN A 8 -13.26 7.83 11.65
CA ASN A 8 -12.73 6.62 12.26
C ASN A 8 -12.11 5.81 11.12
N PHE A 9 -10.81 5.93 10.95
CA PHE A 9 -10.12 5.35 9.80
C PHE A 9 -10.32 3.83 9.70
N LYS A 10 -10.48 3.14 10.83
CA LYS A 10 -10.66 1.69 10.84
C LYS A 10 -11.96 1.25 10.17
N LYS A 11 -12.94 2.16 10.07
CA LYS A 11 -14.21 1.89 9.38
C LYS A 11 -14.17 2.25 7.90
N LEU A 12 -13.11 2.93 7.45
CA LEU A 12 -12.98 3.30 6.04
C LEU A 12 -12.63 2.06 5.23
N LYS A 13 -13.46 1.77 4.23
CA LYS A 13 -13.24 0.60 3.38
C LYS A 13 -11.90 0.66 2.67
N ILE A 14 -11.52 1.85 2.19
CA ILE A 14 -10.23 2.03 1.51
C ILE A 14 -9.05 1.74 2.43
N TRP A 15 -9.15 2.08 3.72
CA TRP A 15 -8.11 1.75 4.68
C TRP A 15 -8.03 0.24 4.89
N GLN A 16 -9.19 -0.41 5.04
CA GLN A 16 -9.23 -1.87 5.21
C GLN A 16 -8.60 -2.59 4.02
N MET A 17 -8.94 -2.14 2.81
CA MET A 17 -8.36 -2.70 1.58
C MET A 17 -6.85 -2.44 1.52
N GLY A 18 -6.42 -1.25 1.88
CA GLY A 18 -5.00 -0.90 1.93
C GLY A 18 -4.23 -1.74 2.94
N LEU A 19 -4.83 -1.99 4.10
CA LEU A 19 -4.21 -2.83 5.12
C LEU A 19 -4.02 -4.27 4.62
N GLU A 20 -5.07 -4.85 3.99
CA GLU A 20 -4.97 -6.20 3.45
C GLU A 20 -3.93 -6.28 2.34
N LEU A 21 -3.85 -5.27 1.49
CA LEU A 21 -2.84 -5.20 0.45
C LEU A 21 -1.43 -5.17 1.06
N ALA A 22 -1.23 -4.38 2.10
CA ALA A 22 0.06 -4.31 2.79
C ALA A 22 0.44 -5.65 3.41
N LYS A 23 -0.50 -6.32 4.06
CA LYS A 23 -0.27 -7.65 4.64
C LYS A 23 0.14 -8.65 3.56
N SER A 24 -0.61 -8.69 2.47
CA SER A 24 -0.30 -9.59 1.35
C SER A 24 1.08 -9.32 0.75
N THR A 25 1.43 -8.04 0.64
CA THR A 25 2.74 -7.65 0.12
C THR A 25 3.86 -8.09 1.05
N LEU A 26 3.71 -7.87 2.35
CA LEU A 26 4.71 -8.28 3.33
C LEU A 26 4.91 -9.80 3.31
N ASP A 27 3.82 -10.56 3.22
CA ASP A 27 3.90 -12.01 3.12
C ASP A 27 4.62 -12.44 1.85
N LEU A 28 4.35 -11.76 0.74
CA LEU A 28 5.02 -12.05 -0.53
C LEU A 28 6.51 -11.75 -0.44
N THR A 29 6.88 -10.56 0.04
CA THR A 29 8.29 -10.15 0.04
C THR A 29 9.13 -10.96 1.02
N ASP A 30 8.52 -11.58 2.02
CA ASP A 30 9.24 -12.49 2.91
C ASP A 30 9.77 -13.71 2.17
N THR A 31 9.21 -14.04 1.01
CA THR A 31 9.69 -15.15 0.18
C THR A 31 10.82 -14.75 -0.77
N PHE A 32 11.16 -13.46 -0.83
CA PHE A 32 12.20 -12.98 -1.75
C PHE A 32 13.58 -13.47 -1.31
N PRO A 33 14.53 -13.57 -2.26
CA PRO A 33 15.90 -13.95 -1.91
C PRO A 33 16.51 -13.00 -0.88
N PRO A 34 17.36 -13.52 0.03
CA PRO A 34 17.95 -12.68 1.07
C PRO A 34 18.74 -11.46 0.55
N TYR A 35 19.29 -11.54 -0.65
CA TYR A 35 20.02 -10.41 -1.22
C TYR A 35 19.13 -9.22 -1.58
N GLU A 36 17.78 -9.41 -1.57
CA GLU A 36 16.84 -8.31 -1.81
C GLU A 36 16.45 -7.58 -0.53
N LYS A 37 16.98 -7.96 0.61
CA LYS A 37 16.60 -7.38 1.90
C LYS A 37 16.65 -5.85 1.89
N TYR A 38 17.66 -5.27 1.27
CA TYR A 38 17.83 -3.83 1.17
C TYR A 38 17.53 -3.29 -0.23
N GLY A 39 16.97 -4.11 -1.09
CA GLY A 39 16.60 -3.77 -2.46
C GLY A 39 15.10 -3.75 -2.63
N LEU A 40 14.61 -4.57 -3.55
CA LEU A 40 13.20 -4.59 -3.93
C LEU A 40 12.28 -4.90 -2.77
N LYS A 41 12.65 -5.84 -1.89
CA LYS A 41 11.86 -6.16 -0.70
C LYS A 41 11.65 -4.91 0.15
N SER A 42 12.73 -4.18 0.46
CA SER A 42 12.63 -2.98 1.29
C SER A 42 11.74 -1.92 0.67
N GLN A 43 11.88 -1.71 -0.63
CA GLN A 43 11.07 -0.72 -1.36
C GLN A 43 9.61 -1.09 -1.39
N MET A 44 9.29 -2.35 -1.66
CA MET A 44 7.91 -2.83 -1.72
C MET A 44 7.27 -2.79 -0.34
N ASP A 45 7.98 -3.18 0.70
CA ASP A 45 7.47 -3.16 2.06
C ASP A 45 7.08 -1.73 2.45
N ARG A 46 7.98 -0.77 2.24
CA ARG A 46 7.71 0.64 2.54
C ARG A 46 6.55 1.18 1.74
N CYS A 47 6.53 0.88 0.46
CA CYS A 47 5.50 1.36 -0.45
C CYS A 47 4.14 0.85 -0.03
N SER A 48 4.02 -0.44 0.26
CA SER A 48 2.76 -1.06 0.64
C SER A 48 2.25 -0.53 1.98
N ILE A 49 3.14 -0.35 2.94
CA ILE A 49 2.78 0.18 4.27
C ILE A 49 2.29 1.63 4.16
N SER A 50 2.86 2.40 3.24
CA SER A 50 2.48 3.81 3.07
C SER A 50 1.03 3.97 2.63
N ILE A 51 0.44 2.97 1.96
CA ILE A 51 -0.93 3.07 1.46
C ILE A 51 -1.94 3.21 2.60
N PRO A 52 -2.07 2.25 3.52
CA PRO A 52 -3.00 2.42 4.64
C PRO A 52 -2.55 3.51 5.61
N SER A 53 -1.24 3.71 5.77
CA SER A 53 -0.73 4.71 6.71
C SER A 53 -1.14 6.11 6.32
N ASN A 54 -1.07 6.46 5.03
CA ASN A 54 -1.48 7.78 4.57
C ASN A 54 -2.99 7.98 4.62
N ILE A 55 -3.77 6.93 4.39
CA ILE A 55 -5.22 7.01 4.55
C ILE A 55 -5.57 7.31 6.01
N ALA A 56 -4.96 6.58 6.94
CA ALA A 56 -5.20 6.79 8.37
C ALA A 56 -4.76 8.18 8.81
N GLU A 57 -3.57 8.61 8.38
CA GLU A 57 -3.05 9.94 8.71
C GLU A 57 -3.98 11.03 8.20
N GLY A 58 -4.39 10.94 6.94
CA GLY A 58 -5.28 11.92 6.33
C GLY A 58 -6.64 11.99 6.99
N SER A 59 -7.14 10.86 7.49
CA SER A 59 -8.46 10.81 8.13
C SER A 59 -8.52 11.60 9.43
N SER A 60 -7.36 11.91 10.03
CA SER A 60 -7.29 12.74 11.24
C SER A 60 -7.29 14.25 10.92
N ARG A 61 -7.33 14.61 9.65
CA ARG A 61 -7.13 15.97 9.17
C ARG A 61 -8.41 16.54 8.58
N THR A 62 -8.33 17.79 8.09
CA THR A 62 -9.45 18.42 7.37
C THR A 62 -9.69 17.67 6.05
N ASN A 63 -10.85 17.90 5.45
CA ASN A 63 -11.18 17.27 4.17
C ASN A 63 -10.15 17.59 3.07
N LYS A 64 -9.67 18.82 3.06
CA LYS A 64 -8.66 19.23 2.09
C LYS A 64 -7.36 18.44 2.27
N SER A 65 -6.90 18.32 3.51
CA SER A 65 -5.69 17.56 3.82
C SER A 65 -5.91 16.07 3.58
N PHE A 66 -7.11 15.56 3.88
CA PHE A 66 -7.43 14.16 3.62
C PHE A 66 -7.28 13.84 2.14
N SER A 67 -7.81 14.71 1.27
CA SER A 67 -7.66 14.55 -0.18
C SER A 67 -6.19 14.45 -0.58
N HIS A 68 -5.34 15.30 0.01
CA HIS A 68 -3.90 15.27 -0.25
C HIS A 68 -3.27 13.93 0.14
N PHE A 69 -3.62 13.42 1.33
CA PHE A 69 -3.08 12.12 1.79
C PHE A 69 -3.62 10.95 0.96
N LEU A 70 -4.85 11.05 0.46
CA LEU A 70 -5.39 10.04 -0.46
C LEU A 70 -4.62 10.03 -1.77
N ASP A 71 -4.22 11.18 -2.28
CA ASP A 71 -3.39 11.27 -3.48
C ASP A 71 -2.04 10.60 -3.28
N ILE A 72 -1.44 10.78 -2.09
CA ILE A 72 -0.17 10.12 -1.75
C ILE A 72 -0.37 8.61 -1.75
N SER A 73 -1.45 8.11 -1.12
CA SER A 73 -1.76 6.68 -1.09
C SER A 73 -1.95 6.12 -2.50
N LEU A 74 -2.65 6.87 -3.36
CA LEU A 74 -2.87 6.45 -4.74
C LEU A 74 -1.55 6.33 -5.49
N GLY A 75 -0.67 7.33 -5.34
CA GLY A 75 0.66 7.29 -5.94
C GLY A 75 1.47 6.09 -5.47
N SER A 76 1.40 5.79 -4.17
CA SER A 76 2.07 4.61 -3.61
C SER A 76 1.51 3.32 -4.21
N SER A 77 0.20 3.25 -4.45
CA SER A 77 -0.38 2.05 -5.05
C SER A 77 0.09 1.84 -6.49
N PHE A 78 0.25 2.92 -7.26
CA PHE A 78 0.79 2.83 -8.61
C PHE A 78 2.26 2.40 -8.60
N GLU A 79 3.02 2.92 -7.64
CA GLU A 79 4.42 2.52 -7.46
C GLU A 79 4.51 1.03 -7.10
N LEU A 80 3.65 0.56 -6.21
CA LEU A 80 3.62 -0.85 -5.82
C LEU A 80 3.29 -1.74 -7.02
N GLN A 81 2.34 -1.34 -7.86
CA GLN A 81 2.02 -2.10 -9.07
C GLN A 81 3.22 -2.21 -9.99
N THR A 82 3.99 -1.14 -10.15
CA THR A 82 5.22 -1.16 -10.92
C THR A 82 6.24 -2.13 -10.32
N GLN A 83 6.40 -2.10 -8.99
CA GLN A 83 7.33 -2.98 -8.30
C GLN A 83 6.91 -4.45 -8.42
N LEU A 84 5.61 -4.73 -8.37
CA LEU A 84 5.09 -6.09 -8.56
C LEU A 84 5.42 -6.63 -9.94
N LEU A 85 5.34 -5.79 -10.98
CA LEU A 85 5.74 -6.18 -12.32
C LEU A 85 7.23 -6.49 -12.39
N LEU A 86 8.05 -5.70 -11.70
CA LEU A 86 9.49 -5.93 -11.65
C LEU A 86 9.82 -7.23 -10.89
N ALA A 87 9.12 -7.47 -9.78
CA ALA A 87 9.28 -8.70 -9.02
C ALA A 87 8.86 -9.92 -9.83
N ASN A 88 7.78 -9.79 -10.61
CA ASN A 88 7.34 -10.84 -11.53
C ASN A 88 8.38 -11.10 -12.60
N HIS A 89 8.99 -10.06 -13.15
CA HIS A 89 10.07 -10.17 -14.13
C HIS A 89 11.26 -10.95 -13.55
N ARG A 90 11.57 -10.74 -12.29
CA ARG A 90 12.63 -11.45 -11.57
C ARG A 90 12.20 -12.86 -11.15
N LYS A 91 10.94 -13.22 -11.42
CA LYS A 91 10.35 -14.53 -11.04
C LYS A 91 10.27 -14.74 -9.54
N TYR A 92 10.14 -13.65 -8.78
CA TYR A 92 9.91 -13.72 -7.35
C TYR A 92 8.44 -14.00 -7.02
N LEU A 93 7.55 -13.79 -7.99
CA LEU A 93 6.17 -14.23 -7.90
C LEU A 93 5.74 -14.68 -9.29
N SER A 94 4.81 -15.64 -9.32
CA SER A 94 4.27 -16.16 -10.58
C SER A 94 3.31 -15.15 -11.21
N ASP A 95 2.98 -15.39 -12.48
CA ASP A 95 1.96 -14.58 -13.17
C ASP A 95 0.62 -14.68 -12.47
N GLU A 96 0.27 -15.85 -11.93
CA GLU A 96 -0.98 -16.04 -11.20
C GLU A 96 -0.98 -15.23 -9.90
N GLU A 97 0.12 -15.26 -9.16
CA GLU A 97 0.26 -14.45 -7.94
C GLU A 97 0.18 -12.96 -8.25
N ARG A 98 0.81 -12.52 -9.34
CA ARG A 98 0.77 -11.12 -9.76
C ARG A 98 -0.66 -10.67 -10.03
N GLU A 99 -1.46 -11.52 -10.67
CA GLU A 99 -2.85 -11.18 -10.99
C GLU A 99 -3.68 -10.93 -9.73
N ILE A 100 -3.37 -11.62 -8.62
CA ILE A 100 -4.08 -11.42 -7.35
C ILE A 100 -3.90 -9.97 -6.84
N PHE A 101 -2.75 -9.36 -7.15
CA PHE A 101 -2.44 -7.99 -6.73
C PHE A 101 -2.95 -6.93 -7.69
N GLU A 102 -3.49 -7.30 -8.84
CA GLU A 102 -4.00 -6.31 -9.78
C GLU A 102 -5.35 -5.75 -9.32
N PHE A 103 -5.49 -4.44 -9.43
CA PHE A 103 -6.74 -3.76 -9.15
C PHE A 103 -7.50 -3.55 -10.44
N LYS A 104 -8.78 -3.85 -10.38
CA LYS A 104 -9.65 -3.70 -11.54
C LYS A 104 -10.59 -2.54 -11.38
#